data_afd0faa574961a412d7437790ad5e177
#
_entry.id   afd0faa574961a412d7437790ad5e177
#
_cell.length_a   1.000
_cell.length_b   1.000
_cell.length_c   1.000
_cell.angle_alpha   90.00
_cell.angle_beta   90.00
_cell.angle_gamma   90.00
#
_symmetry.space_group_name_H-M   'P 1'
#
loop_
_entity.id
_entity.type
_entity.pdbx_description
1 polymer ?
#
loop_
_entity_poly.entity_id
_entity_poly.type
_entity_poly.pdbx_seq_one_letter_code
_entity_poly.pdbx_strand_id
1 'polypeptide(L)'
;MKAAVFREYSQDPLKVVKIDDVDTPKIKPNEVMIKVDAAAYNYNDLWAIWGDPVKVPLPHISGSDAAGTVVEAGDEVTKLKVGDRVVSHSNMSCRVCDMCTAGREYDCNERLIWGFQTGPLWGGFCQYTHLPEVNVAKIPESVSFEQAAAVSMVGMTAWHMLVGRAKIRPGQTVLVMGGTSGVGMAGIQIAKLYGCDVIATAGNKEKMDKCTELGADHVVNHREADWYKKVREITKKQGVDVVFEHIGKSTFPQEVGLLKMGGTLVATGATTGYDSTIDLRYLFFKGTNLLG
;
A
#
# COMPACT_ATOMS: atom_id res chain seq x y z
N MET A 1 21.57 18.07 4.82
CA MET A 1 21.42 16.62 4.76
C MET A 1 21.30 16.16 3.32
N LYS A 2 21.69 14.91 2.99
CA LYS A 2 21.45 14.36 1.64
C LYS A 2 20.03 13.83 1.49
N ALA A 3 19.45 14.11 0.29
CA ALA A 3 18.12 13.63 -0.07
C ALA A 3 18.03 13.33 -1.58
N ALA A 4 17.14 12.42 -1.97
CA ALA A 4 16.77 12.18 -3.36
C ALA A 4 15.68 13.18 -3.75
N VAL A 5 16.02 14.17 -4.56
CA VAL A 5 15.17 15.31 -4.89
C VAL A 5 14.87 15.35 -6.39
N PHE A 6 13.63 15.66 -6.75
CA PHE A 6 13.29 16.05 -8.12
C PHE A 6 12.61 17.44 -8.12
N ARG A 7 12.82 18.20 -9.22
CA ARG A 7 12.38 19.59 -9.36
C ARG A 7 11.44 19.81 -10.54
N GLU A 8 11.26 18.78 -11.35
CA GLU A 8 10.36 18.77 -12.51
C GLU A 8 9.77 17.39 -12.70
N TYR A 9 8.61 17.31 -13.35
CA TYR A 9 7.97 16.04 -13.67
C TYR A 9 8.63 15.40 -14.90
N SER A 10 8.73 14.06 -14.91
CA SER A 10 9.31 13.31 -16.02
C SER A 10 8.76 11.88 -16.06
N GLN A 11 8.57 11.33 -17.25
CA GLN A 11 8.29 9.90 -17.43
C GLN A 11 9.54 9.02 -17.20
N ASP A 12 10.73 9.63 -17.13
CA ASP A 12 11.99 8.95 -16.86
C ASP A 12 12.55 9.44 -15.50
N PRO A 13 12.37 8.68 -14.41
CA PRO A 13 12.84 9.04 -13.08
C PRO A 13 14.35 9.29 -13.02
N LEU A 14 15.16 8.54 -13.79
CA LEU A 14 16.62 8.64 -13.76
C LEU A 14 17.15 9.98 -14.26
N LYS A 15 16.35 10.69 -15.06
CA LYS A 15 16.74 12.02 -15.55
C LYS A 15 16.59 13.10 -14.51
N VAL A 16 15.57 13.01 -13.64
CA VAL A 16 15.14 14.12 -12.78
C VAL A 16 15.46 13.92 -11.30
N VAL A 17 15.53 12.67 -10.82
CA VAL A 17 15.89 12.39 -9.42
C VAL A 17 17.41 12.54 -9.23
N LYS A 18 17.81 13.44 -8.31
CA LYS A 18 19.20 13.71 -7.98
C LYS A 18 19.43 13.62 -6.48
N ILE A 19 20.63 13.18 -6.10
CA ILE A 19 21.05 13.26 -4.69
C ILE A 19 21.62 14.65 -4.45
N ASP A 20 20.88 15.44 -3.70
CA ASP A 20 21.21 16.83 -3.40
C ASP A 20 21.43 17.04 -1.89
N ASP A 21 22.17 18.11 -1.58
CA ASP A 21 22.24 18.64 -0.22
C ASP A 21 21.09 19.63 -0.01
N VAL A 22 20.26 19.35 0.97
CA VAL A 22 19.14 20.21 1.39
C VAL A 22 19.25 20.50 2.88
N ASP A 23 18.59 21.55 3.35
CA ASP A 23 18.54 21.86 4.76
C ASP A 23 17.89 20.71 5.55
N THR A 24 18.41 20.44 6.75
CA THR A 24 17.74 19.55 7.69
C THR A 24 16.46 20.22 8.17
N PRO A 25 15.28 19.54 8.12
CA PRO A 25 14.03 20.16 8.52
C PRO A 25 14.05 20.51 10.02
N LYS A 26 13.19 21.46 10.40
CA LYS A 26 12.89 21.74 11.81
C LYS A 26 11.59 21.06 12.18
N ILE A 27 11.52 20.51 13.39
CA ILE A 27 10.31 19.88 13.90
C ILE A 27 9.36 20.90 14.53
N LYS A 28 8.07 20.59 14.53
CA LYS A 28 7.04 21.27 15.31
C LYS A 28 6.91 20.65 16.71
N PRO A 29 6.22 21.31 17.67
CA PRO A 29 6.08 20.80 19.03
C PRO A 29 5.53 19.37 19.13
N ASN A 30 4.65 18.96 18.21
CA ASN A 30 4.02 17.64 18.18
C ASN A 30 4.70 16.65 17.21
N GLU A 31 5.88 16.97 16.69
CA GLU A 31 6.61 16.14 15.72
C GLU A 31 7.86 15.51 16.33
N VAL A 32 8.31 14.45 15.70
CA VAL A 32 9.62 13.83 15.95
C VAL A 32 10.50 13.92 14.70
N MET A 33 11.80 14.11 14.91
CA MET A 33 12.82 13.95 13.87
C MET A 33 13.29 12.50 13.87
N ILE A 34 13.29 11.89 12.69
CA ILE A 34 13.74 10.52 12.47
C ILE A 34 15.00 10.56 11.62
N LYS A 35 16.09 9.98 12.13
CA LYS A 35 17.23 9.59 11.30
C LYS A 35 16.81 8.35 10.55
N VAL A 36 16.72 8.43 9.23
CA VAL A 36 16.26 7.32 8.38
C VAL A 36 17.36 6.29 8.22
N ASP A 37 17.09 5.06 8.62
CA ASP A 37 17.99 3.91 8.46
C ASP A 37 17.54 3.04 7.27
N ALA A 38 16.24 2.97 6.96
CA ALA A 38 15.69 2.31 5.78
C ALA A 38 14.46 3.03 5.25
N ALA A 39 14.26 2.98 3.93
CA ALA A 39 13.06 3.44 3.23
C ALA A 39 12.69 2.45 2.12
N ALA A 40 11.40 2.36 1.77
CA ALA A 40 10.93 1.46 0.73
C ALA A 40 10.26 2.22 -0.41
N TYR A 41 10.37 1.65 -1.64
CA TYR A 41 9.74 2.18 -2.84
C TYR A 41 8.30 1.71 -2.96
N ASN A 42 7.44 2.62 -3.39
CA ASN A 42 6.06 2.35 -3.74
C ASN A 42 5.76 2.87 -5.15
N TYR A 43 4.68 2.38 -5.75
CA TYR A 43 4.29 2.83 -7.09
C TYR A 43 3.88 4.32 -7.14
N ASN A 44 3.42 4.86 -6.00
CA ASN A 44 3.11 6.28 -5.87
C ASN A 44 4.34 7.20 -6.00
N ASP A 45 5.55 6.71 -5.75
CA ASP A 45 6.79 7.45 -6.00
C ASP A 45 6.96 7.75 -7.49
N LEU A 46 6.60 6.78 -8.35
CA LEU A 46 6.58 6.98 -9.80
C LEU A 46 5.48 7.97 -10.20
N TRP A 47 4.28 7.87 -9.63
CA TRP A 47 3.21 8.83 -9.89
C TRP A 47 3.60 10.26 -9.48
N ALA A 48 4.30 10.42 -8.36
CA ALA A 48 4.83 11.71 -7.95
C ALA A 48 5.78 12.30 -9.00
N ILE A 49 6.71 11.48 -9.49
CA ILE A 49 7.71 11.91 -10.50
C ILE A 49 7.04 12.19 -11.85
N TRP A 50 6.04 11.41 -12.24
CA TRP A 50 5.28 11.64 -13.49
C TRP A 50 4.34 12.83 -13.40
N GLY A 51 3.92 13.23 -12.19
CA GLY A 51 2.90 14.26 -11.98
C GLY A 51 1.50 13.83 -12.41
N ASP A 52 1.23 12.53 -12.42
CA ASP A 52 -0.01 11.90 -12.85
C ASP A 52 -0.32 10.68 -11.95
N PRO A 53 -1.54 10.52 -11.41
CA PRO A 53 -2.71 11.40 -11.59
C PRO A 53 -2.71 12.67 -10.71
N VAL A 54 -1.73 12.83 -9.81
CA VAL A 54 -1.66 13.95 -8.88
C VAL A 54 -0.36 14.72 -9.07
N LYS A 55 -0.46 16.05 -9.20
CA LYS A 55 0.72 16.93 -9.15
C LYS A 55 1.13 17.16 -7.71
N VAL A 56 2.37 16.83 -7.39
CA VAL A 56 2.94 17.03 -6.05
C VAL A 56 3.66 18.37 -5.95
N PRO A 57 3.80 18.96 -4.74
CA PRO A 57 4.60 20.18 -4.57
C PRO A 57 6.07 19.97 -4.97
N LEU A 58 6.64 20.88 -5.73
CA LEU A 58 8.04 20.86 -6.16
C LEU A 58 8.84 21.99 -5.46
N PRO A 59 10.15 21.80 -5.14
CA PRO A 59 10.93 20.57 -5.24
C PRO A 59 10.41 19.48 -4.30
N HIS A 60 10.56 18.19 -4.68
CA HIS A 60 9.95 17.09 -3.93
C HIS A 60 10.99 16.06 -3.48
N ILE A 61 10.76 15.50 -2.28
CA ILE A 61 11.37 14.27 -1.78
C ILE A 61 10.24 13.26 -1.65
N SER A 62 10.27 12.18 -2.44
CA SER A 62 9.33 11.06 -2.31
C SER A 62 9.69 10.12 -1.15
N GLY A 63 9.00 9.00 -1.08
CA GLY A 63 9.16 7.97 -0.07
C GLY A 63 8.09 8.08 1.01
N SER A 64 7.09 7.20 0.89
CA SER A 64 5.99 7.11 1.85
C SER A 64 6.28 6.12 2.98
N ASP A 65 7.41 5.44 2.92
CA ASP A 65 7.90 4.49 3.92
C ASP A 65 9.28 4.93 4.41
N ALA A 66 9.41 5.10 5.73
CA ALA A 66 10.69 5.31 6.38
C ALA A 66 10.70 4.66 7.76
N ALA A 67 11.78 3.95 8.06
CA ALA A 67 12.03 3.41 9.38
C ALA A 67 13.40 3.90 9.86
N GLY A 68 13.55 4.14 11.15
CA GLY A 68 14.77 4.70 11.69
C GLY A 68 14.69 4.97 13.18
N THR A 69 15.56 5.85 13.63
CA THR A 69 15.70 6.19 15.05
C THR A 69 15.28 7.63 15.29
N VAL A 70 14.48 7.87 16.33
CA VAL A 70 14.12 9.22 16.79
C VAL A 70 15.37 9.90 17.32
N VAL A 71 15.73 11.07 16.76
CA VAL A 71 16.89 11.86 17.18
C VAL A 71 16.52 13.19 17.83
N GLU A 72 15.28 13.66 17.65
CA GLU A 72 14.74 14.86 18.30
C GLU A 72 13.24 14.67 18.48
N ALA A 73 12.67 15.21 19.57
CA ALA A 73 11.25 15.18 19.87
C ALA A 73 10.79 16.57 20.34
N GLY A 74 9.67 17.03 19.80
CA GLY A 74 9.08 18.31 20.19
C GLY A 74 8.44 18.25 21.59
N ASP A 75 8.18 19.41 22.18
CA ASP A 75 7.75 19.54 23.57
C ASP A 75 6.35 18.96 23.86
N GLU A 76 5.53 18.76 22.83
CA GLU A 76 4.19 18.14 22.95
C GLU A 76 4.20 16.63 22.67
N VAL A 77 5.35 16.04 22.31
CA VAL A 77 5.50 14.60 22.09
C VAL A 77 5.47 13.87 23.45
N THR A 78 4.60 12.87 23.56
CA THR A 78 4.35 12.18 24.84
C THR A 78 4.61 10.67 24.82
N LYS A 79 4.56 10.03 23.65
CA LYS A 79 4.66 8.56 23.49
C LYS A 79 6.01 8.11 22.96
N LEU A 80 6.74 9.01 22.30
CA LEU A 80 8.03 8.75 21.69
C LEU A 80 9.14 9.53 22.39
N LYS A 81 10.35 9.04 22.36
CA LYS A 81 11.55 9.69 22.89
C LYS A 81 12.75 9.45 22.00
N VAL A 82 13.78 10.27 22.14
CA VAL A 82 15.08 10.09 21.48
C VAL A 82 15.63 8.69 21.77
N GLY A 83 16.07 8.00 20.73
CA GLY A 83 16.55 6.62 20.75
C GLY A 83 15.50 5.57 20.42
N ASP A 84 14.21 5.91 20.38
CA ASP A 84 13.17 4.96 19.98
C ASP A 84 13.35 4.56 18.51
N ARG A 85 13.24 3.25 18.23
CA ARG A 85 13.19 2.67 16.90
C ARG A 85 11.76 2.76 16.37
N VAL A 86 11.58 3.35 15.18
CA VAL A 86 10.26 3.74 14.69
C VAL A 86 10.09 3.51 13.20
N VAL A 87 8.83 3.46 12.77
CA VAL A 87 8.41 3.44 11.37
C VAL A 87 7.31 4.47 11.13
N SER A 88 7.32 5.09 9.96
CA SER A 88 6.30 6.05 9.53
C SER A 88 4.96 5.37 9.26
N HIS A 89 3.87 6.09 9.53
CA HIS A 89 2.53 5.82 9.06
C HIS A 89 2.13 6.93 8.10
N SER A 90 2.11 6.63 6.81
CA SER A 90 2.02 7.64 5.77
C SER A 90 0.64 8.27 5.57
N ASN A 91 -0.43 7.68 6.10
CA ASN A 91 -1.77 8.26 5.98
C ASN A 91 -1.96 9.38 6.99
N MET A 92 -1.81 10.62 6.54
CA MET A 92 -2.04 11.83 7.35
C MET A 92 -3.50 12.25 7.27
N SER A 93 -4.06 12.73 8.37
CA SER A 93 -5.45 13.20 8.46
C SER A 93 -5.56 14.38 9.40
N CYS A 94 -6.67 15.13 9.33
CA CYS A 94 -6.87 16.31 10.19
C CYS A 94 -7.11 16.00 11.66
N ARG A 95 -7.49 14.77 12.01
CA ARG A 95 -7.77 14.25 13.36
C ARG A 95 -8.95 14.89 14.11
N VAL A 96 -9.65 15.86 13.49
CA VAL A 96 -10.71 16.65 14.16
C VAL A 96 -12.07 16.60 13.46
N CYS A 97 -12.14 16.15 12.19
CA CYS A 97 -13.43 16.04 11.49
C CYS A 97 -14.21 14.81 11.96
N ASP A 98 -15.50 14.74 11.63
CA ASP A 98 -16.40 13.65 12.04
C ASP A 98 -15.88 12.26 11.64
N MET A 99 -15.24 12.16 10.47
CA MET A 99 -14.63 10.90 10.04
C MET A 99 -13.47 10.50 10.95
N CYS A 100 -12.57 11.43 11.26
CA CYS A 100 -11.43 11.17 12.13
C CYS A 100 -11.85 10.83 13.55
N THR A 101 -12.81 11.57 14.12
CA THR A 101 -13.31 11.31 15.48
C THR A 101 -14.10 10.01 15.60
N ALA A 102 -14.63 9.50 14.46
CA ALA A 102 -15.27 8.19 14.36
C ALA A 102 -14.28 7.02 14.08
N GLY A 103 -12.95 7.26 14.09
CA GLY A 103 -11.94 6.25 13.76
C GLY A 103 -11.88 5.87 12.28
N ARG A 104 -12.31 6.77 11.41
CA ARG A 104 -12.36 6.61 9.95
C ARG A 104 -11.44 7.61 9.26
N GLU A 105 -10.21 7.73 9.70
CA GLU A 105 -9.22 8.69 9.18
C GLU A 105 -8.98 8.53 7.66
N TYR A 106 -9.19 7.33 7.14
CA TYR A 106 -9.10 7.04 5.70
C TYR A 106 -10.21 7.74 4.86
N ASP A 107 -11.30 8.16 5.48
CA ASP A 107 -12.38 8.94 4.87
C ASP A 107 -12.24 10.44 5.13
N CYS A 108 -11.16 10.92 5.74
CA CYS A 108 -10.92 12.33 5.98
C CYS A 108 -10.75 13.08 4.65
N ASN A 109 -11.48 14.18 4.47
CA ASN A 109 -11.37 15.01 3.27
C ASN A 109 -10.02 15.74 3.14
N GLU A 110 -9.35 15.97 4.28
CA GLU A 110 -8.02 16.59 4.35
C GLU A 110 -6.89 15.56 4.38
N ARG A 111 -7.19 14.30 4.04
CA ARG A 111 -6.17 13.25 4.06
C ARG A 111 -5.11 13.48 2.99
N LEU A 112 -3.87 13.23 3.37
CA LEU A 112 -2.71 13.25 2.48
C LEU A 112 -1.88 12.00 2.71
N ILE A 113 -1.20 11.55 1.70
CA ILE A 113 -0.18 10.50 1.83
C ILE A 113 1.16 11.20 1.97
N TRP A 114 1.79 11.04 3.14
CA TRP A 114 3.12 11.56 3.40
C TRP A 114 4.15 10.97 2.43
N GLY A 115 5.07 11.80 1.95
CA GLY A 115 6.07 11.40 0.96
C GLY A 115 5.54 11.24 -0.47
N PHE A 116 4.22 11.37 -0.67
CA PHE A 116 3.59 11.42 -1.99
C PHE A 116 2.90 12.77 -2.24
N GLN A 117 1.92 13.14 -1.40
CA GLN A 117 1.14 14.37 -1.58
C GLN A 117 1.64 15.53 -0.71
N THR A 118 2.48 15.24 0.27
CA THR A 118 3.08 16.26 1.15
C THR A 118 4.29 16.93 0.48
N GLY A 119 4.69 18.08 0.98
CA GLY A 119 5.84 18.82 0.48
C GLY A 119 5.75 20.32 0.72
N PRO A 120 6.67 21.10 0.18
CA PRO A 120 7.89 20.68 -0.53
C PRO A 120 8.90 19.96 0.37
N LEU A 121 9.80 19.16 -0.23
CA LEU A 121 10.95 18.50 0.44
C LEU A 121 10.58 17.68 1.70
N TRP A 122 9.42 16.99 1.67
CA TRP A 122 8.94 16.26 2.83
C TRP A 122 8.50 14.83 2.48
N GLY A 123 9.44 13.91 2.58
CA GLY A 123 9.28 12.47 2.33
C GLY A 123 10.37 11.65 2.99
N GLY A 124 10.44 10.36 2.69
CA GLY A 124 11.33 9.39 3.34
C GLY A 124 12.67 9.16 2.65
N PHE A 125 12.86 9.58 1.38
CA PHE A 125 14.13 9.35 0.67
C PHE A 125 15.18 10.41 1.00
N CYS A 126 15.53 10.50 2.29
CA CYS A 126 16.49 11.46 2.83
C CYS A 126 17.18 10.90 4.10
N GLN A 127 18.21 11.58 4.58
CA GLN A 127 18.89 11.17 5.81
C GLN A 127 18.09 11.46 7.08
N TYR A 128 17.29 12.53 7.09
CA TYR A 128 16.47 12.96 8.23
C TYR A 128 15.10 13.41 7.72
N THR A 129 14.05 12.90 8.35
CA THR A 129 12.68 13.32 8.08
C THR A 129 11.95 13.60 9.37
N HIS A 130 10.79 14.23 9.29
CA HIS A 130 9.97 14.51 10.47
C HIS A 130 8.50 14.15 10.23
N LEU A 131 7.82 13.75 11.29
CA LEU A 131 6.39 13.44 11.26
C LEU A 131 5.73 13.80 12.60
N PRO A 132 4.43 14.13 12.59
CA PRO A 132 3.66 14.16 13.83
C PRO A 132 3.75 12.83 14.56
N GLU A 133 3.82 12.86 15.90
CA GLU A 133 3.91 11.65 16.74
C GLU A 133 2.84 10.62 16.39
N VAL A 134 1.61 11.06 16.08
CA VAL A 134 0.48 10.19 15.72
C VAL A 134 0.67 9.42 14.41
N ASN A 135 1.63 9.83 13.60
CA ASN A 135 2.02 9.20 12.33
C ASN A 135 3.31 8.38 12.44
N VAL A 136 3.70 8.02 13.65
CA VAL A 136 4.93 7.24 13.91
C VAL A 136 4.61 6.12 14.91
N ALA A 137 5.04 4.90 14.57
CA ALA A 137 4.87 3.73 15.42
C ALA A 137 6.23 3.17 15.86
N LYS A 138 6.33 2.73 17.13
CA LYS A 138 7.51 1.97 17.60
C LYS A 138 7.55 0.61 16.92
N ILE A 139 8.74 0.17 16.54
CA ILE A 139 8.96 -1.18 15.99
C ILE A 139 9.58 -2.08 17.05
N PRO A 140 9.19 -3.37 17.13
CA PRO A 140 9.81 -4.35 18.02
C PRO A 140 11.31 -4.51 17.74
N GLU A 141 12.10 -4.86 18.76
CA GLU A 141 13.54 -5.09 18.58
C GLU A 141 13.86 -6.22 17.60
N SER A 142 12.98 -7.22 17.51
CA SER A 142 13.10 -8.36 16.57
C SER A 142 12.86 -8.00 15.11
N VAL A 143 12.36 -6.79 14.80
CA VAL A 143 12.08 -6.34 13.44
C VAL A 143 13.18 -5.39 12.99
N SER A 144 13.81 -5.65 11.84
CA SER A 144 14.83 -4.74 11.27
C SER A 144 14.17 -3.47 10.70
N PHE A 145 14.95 -2.41 10.48
CA PHE A 145 14.44 -1.18 9.85
C PHE A 145 13.99 -1.45 8.42
N GLU A 146 14.69 -2.30 7.69
CA GLU A 146 14.31 -2.70 6.32
C GLU A 146 12.97 -3.44 6.31
N GLN A 147 12.75 -4.37 7.24
CA GLN A 147 11.47 -5.08 7.37
C GLN A 147 10.33 -4.11 7.73
N ALA A 148 10.58 -3.19 8.66
CA ALA A 148 9.58 -2.21 9.08
C ALA A 148 9.22 -1.25 7.94
N ALA A 149 10.21 -0.71 7.22
CA ALA A 149 9.97 0.15 6.06
C ALA A 149 9.23 -0.61 4.95
N ALA A 150 9.68 -1.84 4.63
CA ALA A 150 9.09 -2.64 3.56
C ALA A 150 7.62 -3.03 3.80
N VAL A 151 7.16 -3.09 5.05
CA VAL A 151 5.79 -3.50 5.39
C VAL A 151 4.84 -2.32 5.67
N SER A 152 5.36 -1.12 5.91
CA SER A 152 4.55 0.00 6.40
C SER A 152 3.37 0.33 5.47
N MET A 153 3.62 0.89 4.30
CA MET A 153 2.56 1.28 3.35
C MET A 153 1.77 0.07 2.85
N VAL A 154 2.47 -0.97 2.39
CA VAL A 154 1.82 -2.12 1.74
C VAL A 154 1.05 -2.97 2.74
N GLY A 155 1.56 -3.14 3.96
CA GLY A 155 0.89 -3.86 5.04
C GLY A 155 -0.35 -3.12 5.52
N MET A 156 -0.25 -1.80 5.74
CA MET A 156 -1.38 -0.94 6.10
C MET A 156 -2.47 -0.99 5.02
N THR A 157 -2.09 -0.89 3.75
CA THR A 157 -3.00 -0.95 2.61
C THR A 157 -3.72 -2.30 2.54
N ALA A 158 -2.96 -3.40 2.55
CA ALA A 158 -3.55 -4.73 2.48
C ALA A 158 -4.44 -5.04 3.70
N TRP A 159 -4.04 -4.62 4.90
CA TRP A 159 -4.87 -4.76 6.10
C TRP A 159 -6.18 -3.98 5.98
N HIS A 160 -6.10 -2.70 5.60
CA HIS A 160 -7.29 -1.87 5.43
C HIS A 160 -8.26 -2.48 4.41
N MET A 161 -7.74 -2.92 3.26
CA MET A 161 -8.58 -3.50 2.21
C MET A 161 -9.20 -4.84 2.60
N LEU A 162 -8.40 -5.77 3.12
CA LEU A 162 -8.89 -7.11 3.43
C LEU A 162 -9.68 -7.16 4.74
N VAL A 163 -9.18 -6.53 5.80
CA VAL A 163 -9.78 -6.58 7.13
C VAL A 163 -10.82 -5.47 7.33
N GLY A 164 -10.45 -4.24 6.98
CA GLY A 164 -11.32 -3.08 7.16
C GLY A 164 -12.47 -3.03 6.16
N ARG A 165 -12.18 -3.20 4.86
CA ARG A 165 -13.16 -3.02 3.78
C ARG A 165 -13.85 -4.33 3.39
N ALA A 166 -13.11 -5.34 2.98
CA ALA A 166 -13.68 -6.64 2.58
C ALA A 166 -14.16 -7.48 3.77
N LYS A 167 -13.65 -7.22 4.99
CA LYS A 167 -14.02 -7.91 6.23
C LYS A 167 -13.89 -9.43 6.09
N ILE A 168 -12.72 -9.87 5.63
CA ILE A 168 -12.43 -11.31 5.41
C ILE A 168 -12.65 -12.13 6.68
N ARG A 169 -13.04 -13.39 6.49
CA ARG A 169 -13.35 -14.34 7.59
C ARG A 169 -12.68 -15.69 7.33
N PRO A 170 -12.39 -16.46 8.39
CA PRO A 170 -11.85 -17.81 8.25
C PRO A 170 -12.72 -18.68 7.31
N GLY A 171 -12.05 -19.50 6.48
CA GLY A 171 -12.67 -20.40 5.54
C GLY A 171 -13.15 -19.73 4.22
N GLN A 172 -12.98 -18.43 4.06
CA GLN A 172 -13.22 -17.76 2.77
C GLN A 172 -12.07 -18.00 1.79
N THR A 173 -12.37 -18.02 0.49
CA THR A 173 -11.37 -18.06 -0.58
C THR A 173 -11.06 -16.64 -1.04
N VAL A 174 -9.79 -16.23 -0.94
CA VAL A 174 -9.29 -14.91 -1.36
C VAL A 174 -8.40 -15.07 -2.59
N LEU A 175 -8.76 -14.41 -3.69
CA LEU A 175 -7.92 -14.28 -4.87
C LEU A 175 -7.05 -13.02 -4.72
N VAL A 176 -5.73 -13.19 -4.65
CA VAL A 176 -4.75 -12.10 -4.56
C VAL A 176 -4.13 -11.89 -5.93
N MET A 177 -4.44 -10.79 -6.57
CA MET A 177 -3.85 -10.41 -7.84
C MET A 177 -2.41 -9.95 -7.66
N GLY A 178 -1.49 -10.32 -8.58
CA GLY A 178 -0.10 -9.91 -8.52
C GLY A 178 0.59 -10.25 -7.19
N GLY A 179 0.51 -11.50 -6.76
CA GLY A 179 0.92 -11.96 -5.42
C GLY A 179 2.36 -11.67 -5.00
N THR A 180 3.25 -11.30 -5.93
CA THR A 180 4.64 -10.89 -5.61
C THR A 180 4.85 -9.37 -5.63
N SER A 181 3.81 -8.55 -5.83
CA SER A 181 3.90 -7.13 -5.55
C SER A 181 3.96 -6.89 -4.04
N GLY A 182 4.40 -5.72 -3.59
CA GLY A 182 4.43 -5.39 -2.16
C GLY A 182 3.08 -5.61 -1.48
N VAL A 183 1.99 -5.05 -2.01
CA VAL A 183 0.63 -5.25 -1.47
C VAL A 183 0.14 -6.70 -1.64
N GLY A 184 0.52 -7.38 -2.74
CA GLY A 184 0.17 -8.78 -2.96
C GLY A 184 0.81 -9.71 -1.93
N MET A 185 2.10 -9.54 -1.64
CA MET A 185 2.80 -10.31 -0.59
C MET A 185 2.18 -10.09 0.78
N ALA A 186 1.86 -8.85 1.13
CA ALA A 186 1.14 -8.53 2.35
C ALA A 186 -0.26 -9.15 2.36
N GLY A 187 -0.98 -9.07 1.24
CA GLY A 187 -2.32 -9.65 1.08
C GLY A 187 -2.36 -11.16 1.29
N ILE A 188 -1.42 -11.92 0.71
CA ILE A 188 -1.30 -13.36 0.94
C ILE A 188 -1.16 -13.65 2.44
N GLN A 189 -0.18 -13.02 3.08
CA GLN A 189 0.12 -13.28 4.49
C GLN A 189 -1.03 -12.89 5.43
N ILE A 190 -1.69 -11.75 5.19
CA ILE A 190 -2.85 -11.31 5.98
C ILE A 190 -4.02 -12.26 5.78
N ALA A 191 -4.33 -12.68 4.55
CA ALA A 191 -5.40 -13.63 4.29
C ALA A 191 -5.14 -14.99 4.97
N LYS A 192 -3.89 -15.48 4.94
CA LYS A 192 -3.48 -16.71 5.67
C LYS A 192 -3.59 -16.53 7.18
N LEU A 193 -3.17 -15.39 7.73
CA LEU A 193 -3.32 -15.07 9.16
C LEU A 193 -4.79 -15.14 9.62
N TYR A 194 -5.72 -14.76 8.73
CA TYR A 194 -7.17 -14.84 8.97
C TYR A 194 -7.78 -16.22 8.68
N GLY A 195 -6.97 -17.23 8.34
CA GLY A 195 -7.47 -18.59 8.07
C GLY A 195 -8.24 -18.71 6.75
N CYS A 196 -7.93 -17.90 5.76
CA CYS A 196 -8.51 -17.98 4.43
C CYS A 196 -7.74 -18.99 3.55
N ASP A 197 -8.43 -19.56 2.55
CA ASP A 197 -7.80 -20.22 1.41
C ASP A 197 -7.35 -19.17 0.41
N VAL A 198 -6.08 -19.20 0.01
CA VAL A 198 -5.49 -18.16 -0.83
C VAL A 198 -5.15 -18.70 -2.21
N ILE A 199 -5.72 -18.10 -3.24
CA ILE A 199 -5.31 -18.24 -4.63
C ILE A 199 -4.52 -16.98 -5.00
N ALA A 200 -3.25 -17.11 -5.38
CA ALA A 200 -2.46 -15.97 -5.83
C ALA A 200 -2.21 -16.02 -7.34
N THR A 201 -1.99 -14.87 -7.96
CA THR A 201 -1.55 -14.81 -9.35
C THR A 201 -0.13 -14.28 -9.47
N ALA A 202 0.65 -14.83 -10.41
CA ALA A 202 2.01 -14.37 -10.69
C ALA A 202 2.33 -14.57 -12.19
N GLY A 203 3.38 -13.90 -12.70
CA GLY A 203 3.65 -13.87 -14.14
C GLY A 203 4.75 -14.82 -14.63
N ASN A 204 5.45 -15.53 -13.76
CA ASN A 204 6.47 -16.54 -14.12
C ASN A 204 6.69 -17.53 -12.97
N LYS A 205 7.46 -18.58 -13.24
CA LYS A 205 7.72 -19.68 -12.29
C LYS A 205 8.32 -19.22 -10.97
N GLU A 206 9.37 -18.40 -10.99
CA GLU A 206 10.04 -17.88 -9.80
C GLU A 206 9.06 -17.11 -8.89
N LYS A 207 8.25 -16.24 -9.48
CA LYS A 207 7.22 -15.48 -8.76
C LYS A 207 6.10 -16.38 -8.23
N MET A 208 5.76 -17.45 -8.94
CA MET A 208 4.77 -18.42 -8.47
C MET A 208 5.31 -19.18 -7.24
N ASP A 209 6.55 -19.63 -7.30
CA ASP A 209 7.21 -20.29 -6.16
C ASP A 209 7.24 -19.38 -4.94
N LYS A 210 7.55 -18.08 -5.16
CA LYS A 210 7.51 -17.08 -4.08
C LYS A 210 6.12 -16.91 -3.46
N CYS A 211 5.05 -16.92 -4.24
CA CYS A 211 3.69 -16.89 -3.70
C CYS A 211 3.40 -18.13 -2.82
N THR A 212 3.88 -19.30 -3.24
CA THR A 212 3.73 -20.54 -2.47
C THR A 212 4.52 -20.47 -1.14
N GLU A 213 5.76 -19.97 -1.15
CA GLU A 213 6.55 -19.73 0.06
C GLU A 213 5.85 -18.78 1.05
N LEU A 214 5.10 -17.78 0.56
CA LEU A 214 4.33 -16.85 1.36
C LEU A 214 3.05 -17.44 1.93
N GLY A 215 2.70 -18.68 1.54
CA GLY A 215 1.56 -19.42 2.07
C GLY A 215 0.35 -19.47 1.14
N ALA A 216 0.44 -19.07 -0.12
CA ALA A 216 -0.65 -19.25 -1.06
C ALA A 216 -0.93 -20.75 -1.29
N ASP A 217 -2.18 -21.17 -1.15
CA ASP A 217 -2.60 -22.58 -1.32
C ASP A 217 -2.58 -22.99 -2.80
N HIS A 218 -2.89 -22.02 -3.69
CA HIS A 218 -2.84 -22.18 -5.13
C HIS A 218 -2.23 -20.97 -5.79
N VAL A 219 -1.48 -21.20 -6.89
CA VAL A 219 -0.90 -20.11 -7.68
C VAL A 219 -1.20 -20.31 -9.16
N VAL A 220 -1.65 -19.25 -9.82
CA VAL A 220 -2.04 -19.22 -11.23
C VAL A 220 -1.20 -18.23 -12.00
N ASN A 221 -0.75 -18.62 -13.20
CA ASN A 221 0.01 -17.72 -14.06
C ASN A 221 -0.96 -16.79 -14.83
N HIS A 222 -1.03 -15.51 -14.43
CA HIS A 222 -1.91 -14.52 -15.05
C HIS A 222 -1.49 -14.08 -16.47
N ARG A 223 -0.33 -14.51 -16.97
CA ARG A 223 0.08 -14.27 -18.36
C ARG A 223 -0.53 -15.27 -19.35
N GLU A 224 -1.06 -16.37 -18.86
CA GLU A 224 -1.79 -17.31 -19.69
C GLU A 224 -3.18 -16.75 -20.04
N ALA A 225 -3.58 -16.83 -21.29
CA ALA A 225 -4.82 -16.19 -21.77
C ALA A 225 -6.09 -16.68 -21.05
N ASP A 226 -6.04 -17.87 -20.49
CA ASP A 226 -7.16 -18.52 -19.81
C ASP A 226 -6.95 -18.69 -18.29
N TRP A 227 -6.08 -17.88 -17.68
CA TRP A 227 -5.78 -17.93 -16.25
C TRP A 227 -7.04 -17.94 -15.35
N TYR A 228 -8.06 -17.20 -15.73
CA TYR A 228 -9.32 -17.14 -15.00
C TYR A 228 -10.11 -18.46 -15.02
N LYS A 229 -9.92 -19.29 -16.05
CA LYS A 229 -10.52 -20.64 -16.10
C LYS A 229 -9.89 -21.55 -15.05
N LYS A 230 -8.57 -21.45 -14.84
CA LYS A 230 -7.86 -22.18 -13.79
C LYS A 230 -8.37 -21.80 -12.39
N VAL A 231 -8.62 -20.53 -12.13
CA VAL A 231 -9.27 -20.11 -10.87
C VAL A 231 -10.66 -20.73 -10.73
N ARG A 232 -11.46 -20.79 -11.80
CA ARG A 232 -12.76 -21.45 -11.78
C ARG A 232 -12.67 -22.96 -11.53
N GLU A 233 -11.66 -23.63 -12.05
CA GLU A 233 -11.41 -25.06 -11.82
C GLU A 233 -11.06 -25.30 -10.35
N ILE A 234 -10.13 -24.54 -9.77
CA ILE A 234 -9.74 -24.59 -8.36
C ILE A 234 -10.96 -24.42 -7.46
N THR A 235 -11.81 -23.44 -7.75
CA THR A 235 -13.02 -23.15 -6.97
C THR A 235 -14.22 -24.03 -7.35
N LYS A 236 -14.04 -25.08 -8.17
CA LYS A 236 -15.11 -25.96 -8.67
C LYS A 236 -16.28 -25.16 -9.26
N LYS A 237 -15.98 -24.08 -9.97
CA LYS A 237 -16.90 -23.12 -10.61
C LYS A 237 -17.77 -22.29 -9.65
N GLN A 238 -17.54 -22.38 -8.35
CA GLN A 238 -18.28 -21.56 -7.36
C GLN A 238 -17.82 -20.09 -7.34
N GLY A 239 -16.56 -19.85 -7.69
CA GLY A 239 -15.92 -18.53 -7.61
C GLY A 239 -15.29 -18.28 -6.24
N VAL A 240 -14.75 -17.08 -6.06
CA VAL A 240 -14.02 -16.65 -4.84
C VAL A 240 -14.88 -15.70 -3.99
N ASP A 241 -14.65 -15.71 -2.68
CA ASP A 241 -15.31 -14.78 -1.74
C ASP A 241 -14.83 -13.36 -1.92
N VAL A 242 -13.51 -13.20 -2.04
CA VAL A 242 -12.89 -11.90 -2.13
C VAL A 242 -11.84 -11.89 -3.23
N VAL A 243 -11.82 -10.81 -4.01
CA VAL A 243 -10.71 -10.47 -4.90
C VAL A 243 -9.99 -9.26 -4.31
N PHE A 244 -8.69 -9.41 -4.06
CA PHE A 244 -7.80 -8.32 -3.68
C PHE A 244 -7.07 -7.82 -4.93
N GLU A 245 -7.48 -6.64 -5.40
CA GLU A 245 -7.17 -6.08 -6.71
C GLU A 245 -6.29 -4.82 -6.61
N HIS A 246 -5.30 -4.74 -7.49
CA HIS A 246 -4.45 -3.53 -7.65
C HIS A 246 -3.83 -3.42 -9.06
N ILE A 247 -4.25 -4.30 -9.99
CA ILE A 247 -3.75 -4.35 -11.38
C ILE A 247 -4.54 -3.38 -12.27
N GLY A 248 -5.86 -3.39 -12.16
CA GLY A 248 -6.75 -2.49 -12.89
C GLY A 248 -7.19 -3.01 -14.26
N LYS A 249 -7.20 -2.14 -15.25
CA LYS A 249 -7.86 -2.32 -16.55
C LYS A 249 -7.68 -3.69 -17.20
N SER A 250 -6.48 -4.26 -17.16
CA SER A 250 -6.15 -5.47 -17.94
C SER A 250 -6.82 -6.75 -17.43
N THR A 251 -7.20 -6.82 -16.15
CA THR A 251 -7.70 -8.04 -15.49
C THR A 251 -9.06 -7.86 -14.81
N PHE A 252 -9.44 -6.64 -14.52
CA PHE A 252 -10.62 -6.29 -13.73
C PHE A 252 -11.95 -6.94 -14.20
N PRO A 253 -12.28 -6.99 -15.53
CA PRO A 253 -13.52 -7.64 -15.99
C PRO A 253 -13.59 -9.13 -15.65
N GLN A 254 -12.45 -9.84 -15.79
CA GLN A 254 -12.35 -11.26 -15.48
C GLN A 254 -12.50 -11.49 -13.97
N GLU A 255 -11.89 -10.63 -13.15
CA GLU A 255 -11.92 -10.71 -11.69
C GLU A 255 -13.33 -10.56 -11.13
N VAL A 256 -14.11 -9.59 -11.62
CA VAL A 256 -15.53 -9.44 -11.26
C VAL A 256 -16.32 -10.71 -11.63
N GLY A 257 -16.00 -11.31 -12.77
CA GLY A 257 -16.61 -12.57 -13.23
C GLY A 257 -16.29 -13.78 -12.33
N LEU A 258 -15.16 -13.75 -11.62
CA LEU A 258 -14.71 -14.81 -10.69
C LEU A 258 -15.36 -14.75 -9.32
N LEU A 259 -16.01 -13.66 -8.94
CA LEU A 259 -16.70 -13.56 -7.65
C LEU A 259 -17.85 -14.55 -7.59
N LYS A 260 -18.05 -15.16 -6.44
CA LYS A 260 -19.24 -15.95 -6.11
C LYS A 260 -20.44 -15.05 -5.79
N MET A 261 -21.59 -15.64 -5.51
CA MET A 261 -22.77 -14.91 -5.00
C MET A 261 -22.41 -14.15 -3.72
N GLY A 262 -22.69 -12.86 -3.68
CA GLY A 262 -22.36 -11.98 -2.56
C GLY A 262 -20.86 -11.67 -2.38
N GLY A 263 -20.02 -12.10 -3.31
CA GLY A 263 -18.57 -11.89 -3.25
C GLY A 263 -18.17 -10.41 -3.35
N THR A 264 -16.96 -10.09 -2.90
CA THR A 264 -16.45 -8.71 -2.81
C THR A 264 -15.14 -8.57 -3.59
N LEU A 265 -15.06 -7.59 -4.49
CA LEU A 265 -13.81 -7.12 -5.04
C LEU A 265 -13.41 -5.84 -4.29
N VAL A 266 -12.18 -5.81 -3.77
CA VAL A 266 -11.62 -4.64 -3.12
C VAL A 266 -10.40 -4.16 -3.90
N ALA A 267 -10.47 -2.93 -4.43
CA ALA A 267 -9.45 -2.36 -5.31
C ALA A 267 -8.62 -1.28 -4.60
N THR A 268 -7.29 -1.36 -4.73
CA THR A 268 -6.37 -0.39 -4.13
C THR A 268 -5.31 0.15 -5.11
N GLY A 269 -5.47 -0.15 -6.39
CA GLY A 269 -4.55 0.31 -7.43
C GLY A 269 -5.12 0.13 -8.82
N ALA A 270 -4.43 0.68 -9.82
CA ALA A 270 -4.82 0.60 -11.22
C ALA A 270 -3.59 0.75 -12.13
N THR A 271 -2.56 -0.08 -11.90
CA THR A 271 -1.25 0.05 -12.55
C THR A 271 -1.28 -0.18 -14.08
N THR A 272 -2.34 -0.82 -14.60
CA THR A 272 -2.52 -1.07 -16.04
C THR A 272 -3.53 -0.14 -16.70
N GLY A 273 -4.09 0.80 -15.97
CA GLY A 273 -5.04 1.80 -16.44
C GLY A 273 -6.22 1.99 -15.48
N TYR A 274 -6.80 3.18 -15.51
CA TYR A 274 -7.80 3.66 -14.54
C TYR A 274 -9.24 3.35 -14.93
N ASP A 275 -9.52 3.06 -16.20
CA ASP A 275 -10.85 2.78 -16.73
C ASP A 275 -11.03 1.29 -16.99
N SER A 276 -12.18 0.75 -16.62
CA SER A 276 -12.56 -0.62 -16.93
C SER A 276 -14.06 -0.75 -17.12
N THR A 277 -14.49 -1.84 -17.80
CA THR A 277 -15.90 -2.16 -18.01
C THR A 277 -16.28 -3.38 -17.20
N ILE A 278 -17.50 -3.40 -16.69
CA ILE A 278 -18.08 -4.56 -16.02
C ILE A 278 -19.43 -4.91 -16.62
N ASP A 279 -19.76 -6.20 -16.58
CA ASP A 279 -21.11 -6.67 -16.85
C ASP A 279 -22.00 -6.44 -15.60
N LEU A 280 -22.93 -5.50 -15.71
CA LEU A 280 -23.79 -5.12 -14.58
C LEU A 280 -24.64 -6.29 -14.05
N ARG A 281 -24.82 -7.35 -14.82
CA ARG A 281 -25.50 -8.58 -14.36
C ARG A 281 -24.78 -9.19 -13.16
N TYR A 282 -23.48 -9.09 -13.07
CA TYR A 282 -22.72 -9.55 -11.90
C TYR A 282 -23.12 -8.78 -10.63
N LEU A 283 -23.39 -7.48 -10.74
CA LEU A 283 -23.80 -6.67 -9.57
C LEU A 283 -25.18 -7.11 -9.06
N PHE A 284 -26.20 -7.16 -9.92
CA PHE A 284 -27.55 -7.41 -9.43
C PHE A 284 -27.93 -8.89 -9.32
N PHE A 285 -27.47 -9.80 -10.22
CA PHE A 285 -27.77 -11.23 -10.08
C PHE A 285 -26.90 -11.92 -9.04
N LYS A 286 -25.62 -11.58 -8.98
CA LYS A 286 -24.71 -12.15 -7.98
C LYS A 286 -24.71 -11.38 -6.66
N GLY A 287 -25.23 -10.14 -6.64
CA GLY A 287 -25.17 -9.28 -5.46
C GLY A 287 -23.73 -8.98 -5.04
N THR A 288 -22.80 -8.81 -6.01
CA THR A 288 -21.39 -8.58 -5.71
C THR A 288 -21.14 -7.15 -5.20
N ASN A 289 -20.11 -6.99 -4.40
CA ASN A 289 -19.67 -5.70 -3.89
C ASN A 289 -18.38 -5.28 -4.59
N LEU A 290 -18.29 -4.01 -5.01
CA LEU A 290 -17.07 -3.39 -5.49
C LEU A 290 -16.70 -2.27 -4.52
N LEU A 291 -15.56 -2.40 -3.87
CA LEU A 291 -15.09 -1.50 -2.81
C LEU A 291 -13.71 -0.94 -3.15
N GLY A 292 -13.46 0.30 -2.71
CA GLY A 292 -12.15 0.94 -2.77
C GLY A 292 -11.69 1.41 -1.40
#